data_555f1fc9d3f4670e1521401669826540
#
_entry.id   555f1fc9d3f4670e1521401669826540
#
_cell.length_a   1.000
_cell.length_b   1.000
_cell.length_c   1.000
_cell.angle_alpha   90.00
_cell.angle_beta   90.00
_cell.angle_gamma   90.00
#
_symmetry.space_group_name_H-M   'P 1'
#
loop_
_entity.id
_entity.type
_entity.pdbx_description
1 polymer ?
#
loop_
_entity_poly.entity_id
_entity_poly.type
_entity_poly.pdbx_seq_one_letter_code
_entity_poly.pdbx_strand_id
1 'polypeptide(L)'
;MSEELIVTQVSAADRAECLELTTRLGWNQLDPDWRLFIEHGVALAMRCDGRIVGTAAAIGWEKRLAWIGLVLTVPEMRGRSIATTLMKALIERYADFRTIKLDASAMGAPVYRKLGFRDERRIIRLSLKQPLAPAPERLKWEAMTVAMLPEVIGFEAGFTGMARPELYRFYLAAYPGLARVGRDAAGKVAAWTLGRDGRIFRQAGALGAVDDAAALEAVRHFHAISPDTAIQLDIPEDRTAFLAELTALGFQTERDFLRMTLGEDCGDWSDRRTYAVFGPEMG
;
A
#
# COMPACT_ATOMS: atom_id res chain seq x y z
N MET A 1 -2.48 -34.86 -20.31
CA MET A 1 -1.29 -34.00 -20.49
C MET A 1 -1.07 -33.29 -19.17
N SER A 2 0.14 -33.28 -18.63
CA SER A 2 0.44 -32.52 -17.43
C SER A 2 0.41 -31.02 -17.81
N GLU A 3 -0.42 -30.25 -17.13
CA GLU A 3 -0.40 -28.77 -17.25
C GLU A 3 0.98 -28.26 -16.86
N GLU A 4 1.70 -27.65 -17.78
CA GLU A 4 3.03 -27.11 -17.53
C GLU A 4 2.91 -25.76 -16.82
N LEU A 5 3.52 -25.65 -15.62
CA LEU A 5 3.58 -24.43 -14.84
C LEU A 5 4.93 -23.73 -15.03
N ILE A 6 4.92 -22.54 -15.62
CA ILE A 6 6.13 -21.78 -15.94
C ILE A 6 6.11 -20.43 -15.22
N VAL A 7 7.21 -20.10 -14.52
CA VAL A 7 7.41 -18.75 -13.96
C VAL A 7 7.97 -17.84 -15.05
N THR A 8 7.31 -16.70 -15.25
CA THR A 8 7.76 -15.65 -16.18
C THR A 8 7.79 -14.30 -15.49
N GLN A 9 8.60 -13.39 -15.98
CA GLN A 9 8.51 -11.98 -15.58
C GLN A 9 7.34 -11.31 -16.31
N VAL A 10 6.53 -10.56 -15.57
CA VAL A 10 5.44 -9.75 -16.10
C VAL A 10 6.02 -8.54 -16.83
N SER A 11 5.55 -8.30 -18.04
CA SER A 11 5.92 -7.17 -18.89
C SER A 11 4.75 -6.20 -19.07
N ALA A 12 4.98 -5.10 -19.74
CA ALA A 12 3.92 -4.15 -20.11
C ALA A 12 2.81 -4.79 -20.98
N ALA A 13 3.15 -5.81 -21.78
CA ALA A 13 2.17 -6.54 -22.60
C ALA A 13 1.19 -7.39 -21.77
N ASP A 14 1.60 -7.84 -20.58
CA ASP A 14 0.82 -8.70 -19.69
C ASP A 14 -0.12 -7.88 -18.76
N ARG A 15 0.01 -6.56 -18.75
CA ARG A 15 -0.68 -5.68 -17.79
C ARG A 15 -2.19 -5.81 -17.81
N ALA A 16 -2.78 -5.94 -19.01
CA ALA A 16 -4.22 -6.10 -19.15
C ALA A 16 -4.70 -7.44 -18.53
N GLU A 17 -3.97 -8.54 -18.74
CA GLU A 17 -4.28 -9.85 -18.14
C GLU A 17 -4.14 -9.81 -16.62
N CYS A 18 -3.11 -9.16 -16.09
CA CYS A 18 -2.92 -8.97 -14.66
C CYS A 18 -4.05 -8.16 -14.02
N LEU A 19 -4.50 -7.09 -14.69
CA LEU A 19 -5.62 -6.26 -14.23
C LEU A 19 -6.94 -7.05 -14.25
N GLU A 20 -7.20 -7.81 -15.31
CA GLU A 20 -8.36 -8.70 -15.40
C GLU A 20 -8.37 -9.70 -14.24
N LEU A 21 -7.22 -10.30 -13.93
CA LEU A 21 -7.07 -11.25 -12.85
C LEU A 21 -7.42 -10.66 -11.47
N THR A 22 -6.88 -9.47 -11.13
CA THR A 22 -7.20 -8.78 -9.88
C THR A 22 -8.66 -8.35 -9.83
N THR A 23 -9.23 -7.90 -10.96
CA THR A 23 -10.64 -7.53 -11.07
C THR A 23 -11.57 -8.71 -10.81
N ARG A 24 -11.29 -9.87 -11.43
CA ARG A 24 -12.03 -11.14 -11.23
C ARG A 24 -12.01 -11.60 -9.77
N LEU A 25 -10.90 -11.38 -9.07
CA LEU A 25 -10.75 -11.74 -7.67
C LEU A 25 -11.31 -10.67 -6.68
N GLY A 26 -11.95 -9.63 -7.20
CA GLY A 26 -12.59 -8.61 -6.37
C GLY A 26 -11.60 -7.63 -5.73
N TRP A 27 -10.36 -7.54 -6.22
CA TRP A 27 -9.37 -6.63 -5.69
C TRP A 27 -9.60 -5.18 -6.14
N ASN A 28 -9.01 -4.23 -5.42
CA ASN A 28 -9.22 -2.80 -5.62
C ASN A 28 -8.23 -2.15 -6.61
N GLN A 29 -7.34 -2.95 -7.24
CA GLN A 29 -6.29 -2.47 -8.12
C GLN A 29 -6.83 -1.90 -9.42
N LEU A 30 -6.13 -0.87 -9.91
CA LEU A 30 -6.26 -0.29 -11.25
C LEU A 30 -4.95 -0.47 -12.02
N ASP A 31 -4.98 -0.08 -13.29
CA ASP A 31 -3.81 -0.16 -14.19
C ASP A 31 -2.53 0.51 -13.64
N PRO A 32 -2.56 1.69 -13.01
CA PRO A 32 -1.36 2.28 -12.42
C PRO A 32 -0.70 1.43 -11.33
N ASP A 33 -1.46 0.63 -10.57
CA ASP A 33 -0.89 -0.24 -9.54
C ASP A 33 0.05 -1.30 -10.16
N TRP A 34 -0.38 -1.92 -11.25
CA TRP A 34 0.45 -2.87 -12.00
C TRP A 34 1.64 -2.19 -12.68
N ARG A 35 1.40 -1.00 -13.26
CA ARG A 35 2.44 -0.21 -13.92
C ARG A 35 3.58 0.13 -12.96
N LEU A 36 3.27 0.51 -11.71
CA LEU A 36 4.28 0.79 -10.68
C LEU A 36 5.27 -0.38 -10.52
N PHE A 37 4.76 -1.60 -10.33
CA PHE A 37 5.62 -2.76 -10.13
C PHE A 37 6.36 -3.20 -11.39
N ILE A 38 5.79 -3.01 -12.57
CA ILE A 38 6.42 -3.34 -13.85
C ILE A 38 7.55 -2.36 -14.17
N GLU A 39 7.36 -1.06 -13.91
CA GLU A 39 8.31 -0.01 -14.25
C GLU A 39 9.40 0.19 -13.18
N HIS A 40 9.08 0.01 -11.89
CA HIS A 40 9.97 0.35 -10.78
C HIS A 40 10.32 -0.84 -9.88
N GLY A 41 9.80 -2.03 -10.15
CA GLY A 41 10.02 -3.23 -9.36
C GLY A 41 10.24 -4.48 -10.21
N VAL A 42 9.78 -5.60 -9.66
CA VAL A 42 9.74 -6.89 -10.35
C VAL A 42 8.36 -7.49 -10.12
N ALA A 43 7.65 -7.82 -11.18
CA ALA A 43 6.42 -8.61 -11.12
C ALA A 43 6.67 -9.96 -11.81
N LEU A 44 6.28 -11.04 -11.12
CA LEU A 44 6.36 -12.42 -11.62
C LEU A 44 4.97 -13.00 -11.81
N ALA A 45 4.81 -13.84 -12.81
CA ALA A 45 3.60 -14.59 -13.05
C ALA A 45 3.91 -16.09 -13.13
N MET A 46 3.00 -16.91 -12.60
CA MET A 46 2.91 -18.33 -12.94
C MET A 46 1.95 -18.47 -14.11
N ARG A 47 2.41 -19.10 -15.19
CA ARG A 47 1.57 -19.41 -16.36
C ARG A 47 1.24 -20.88 -16.41
N CYS A 48 0.02 -21.17 -16.84
CA CYS A 48 -0.47 -22.49 -17.19
C CYS A 48 -1.08 -22.40 -18.57
N ASP A 49 -0.57 -23.17 -19.53
CA ASP A 49 -1.00 -23.13 -20.94
C ASP A 49 -1.04 -21.68 -21.51
N GLY A 50 -0.02 -20.90 -21.19
CA GLY A 50 0.14 -19.51 -21.62
C GLY A 50 -0.63 -18.47 -20.82
N ARG A 51 -1.58 -18.84 -19.95
CA ARG A 51 -2.41 -17.94 -19.16
C ARG A 51 -1.81 -17.69 -17.76
N ILE A 52 -1.94 -16.48 -17.25
CA ILE A 52 -1.53 -16.13 -15.88
C ILE A 52 -2.53 -16.75 -14.89
N VAL A 53 -2.03 -17.64 -14.02
CA VAL A 53 -2.80 -18.29 -12.96
C VAL A 53 -2.40 -17.87 -11.55
N GLY A 54 -1.32 -17.10 -11.42
CA GLY A 54 -0.89 -16.48 -10.17
C GLY A 54 0.16 -15.45 -10.42
N THR A 55 0.28 -14.48 -9.51
CA THR A 55 1.29 -13.42 -9.55
C THR A 55 1.91 -13.19 -8.17
N ALA A 56 3.07 -12.56 -8.16
CA ALA A 56 3.67 -11.89 -7.01
C ALA A 56 4.54 -10.75 -7.53
N ALA A 57 4.59 -9.63 -6.83
CA ALA A 57 5.40 -8.50 -7.24
C ALA A 57 6.17 -7.93 -6.05
N ALA A 58 7.29 -7.28 -6.32
CA ALA A 58 8.08 -6.60 -5.29
C ALA A 58 8.70 -5.32 -5.84
N ILE A 59 8.87 -4.35 -4.95
CA ILE A 59 9.61 -3.11 -5.19
C ILE A 59 10.64 -2.93 -4.08
N GLY A 60 11.81 -2.38 -4.41
CA GLY A 60 12.90 -2.25 -3.44
C GLY A 60 13.48 -0.85 -3.40
N TRP A 61 13.97 -0.45 -2.22
CA TRP A 61 14.60 0.85 -1.97
C TRP A 61 15.96 0.68 -1.30
N GLU A 62 16.99 1.29 -1.87
CA GLU A 62 18.35 1.44 -1.31
C GLU A 62 19.00 0.14 -0.82
N LYS A 63 18.58 -1.05 -1.32
CA LYS A 63 18.95 -2.37 -0.77
C LYS A 63 18.66 -2.54 0.73
N ARG A 64 17.92 -1.64 1.32
CA ARG A 64 17.52 -1.66 2.72
C ARG A 64 16.19 -2.36 2.92
N LEU A 65 15.21 -2.06 2.07
CA LEU A 65 13.86 -2.61 2.13
C LEU A 65 13.39 -3.05 0.77
N ALA A 66 12.86 -4.27 0.68
CA ALA A 66 11.98 -4.70 -0.41
C ALA A 66 10.57 -4.93 0.14
N TRP A 67 9.55 -4.56 -0.62
CA TRP A 67 8.15 -4.79 -0.27
C TRP A 67 7.53 -5.73 -1.28
N ILE A 68 6.97 -6.86 -0.80
CA ILE A 68 6.26 -7.82 -1.65
C ILE A 68 4.75 -7.56 -1.55
N GLY A 69 4.12 -7.45 -2.70
CA GLY A 69 2.67 -7.30 -2.86
C GLY A 69 2.14 -8.07 -4.06
N LEU A 70 0.86 -7.88 -4.36
CA LEU A 70 0.15 -8.48 -5.49
C LEU A 70 0.31 -10.02 -5.57
N VAL A 71 0.43 -10.68 -4.38
CA VAL A 71 0.54 -12.13 -4.29
C VAL A 71 -0.85 -12.75 -4.38
N LEU A 72 -1.13 -13.39 -5.50
CA LEU A 72 -2.42 -14.03 -5.73
C LEU A 72 -2.28 -15.34 -6.50
N THR A 73 -3.26 -16.20 -6.35
CA THR A 73 -3.44 -17.42 -7.15
C THR A 73 -4.92 -17.60 -7.41
N VAL A 74 -5.29 -17.90 -8.65
CA VAL A 74 -6.69 -18.17 -9.00
C VAL A 74 -7.22 -19.33 -8.16
N PRO A 75 -8.49 -19.30 -7.72
CA PRO A 75 -9.06 -20.29 -6.80
C PRO A 75 -8.87 -21.72 -7.28
N GLU A 76 -9.07 -21.97 -8.56
CA GLU A 76 -8.98 -23.28 -9.21
C GLU A 76 -7.57 -23.89 -9.25
N MET A 77 -6.53 -23.05 -9.04
CA MET A 77 -5.13 -23.47 -9.04
C MET A 77 -4.49 -23.43 -7.64
N ARG A 78 -5.27 -23.16 -6.60
CA ARG A 78 -4.79 -23.19 -5.21
C ARG A 78 -4.36 -24.60 -4.80
N GLY A 79 -3.50 -24.69 -3.78
CA GLY A 79 -2.93 -25.98 -3.33
C GLY A 79 -1.79 -26.52 -4.18
N ARG A 80 -1.45 -25.86 -5.32
CA ARG A 80 -0.38 -26.27 -6.25
C ARG A 80 0.96 -25.54 -6.02
N SER A 81 1.17 -24.99 -4.84
CA SER A 81 2.40 -24.27 -4.43
C SER A 81 2.76 -23.03 -5.27
N ILE A 82 1.85 -22.49 -6.08
CA ILE A 82 2.10 -21.37 -7.00
C ILE A 82 2.62 -20.13 -6.23
N ALA A 83 1.89 -19.68 -5.20
CA ALA A 83 2.32 -18.56 -4.39
C ALA A 83 3.69 -18.80 -3.73
N THR A 84 3.93 -20.01 -3.21
CA THR A 84 5.21 -20.38 -2.60
C THR A 84 6.36 -20.29 -3.60
N THR A 85 6.15 -20.76 -4.83
CA THR A 85 7.17 -20.72 -5.90
C THR A 85 7.50 -19.28 -6.29
N LEU A 86 6.48 -18.45 -6.52
CA LEU A 86 6.67 -17.03 -6.87
C LEU A 86 7.34 -16.24 -5.73
N MET A 87 6.94 -16.49 -4.48
CA MET A 87 7.53 -15.87 -3.30
C MET A 87 9.01 -16.24 -3.15
N LYS A 88 9.37 -17.51 -3.33
CA LYS A 88 10.79 -17.94 -3.29
C LYS A 88 11.61 -17.24 -4.36
N ALA A 89 11.11 -17.13 -5.58
CA ALA A 89 11.79 -16.42 -6.67
C ALA A 89 11.99 -14.93 -6.37
N LEU A 90 11.01 -14.25 -5.74
CA LEU A 90 11.17 -12.87 -5.29
C LEU A 90 12.13 -12.74 -4.11
N ILE A 91 12.08 -13.63 -3.12
CA ILE A 91 13.02 -13.63 -1.98
C ILE A 91 14.45 -13.78 -2.49
N GLU A 92 14.72 -14.69 -3.42
CA GLU A 92 16.02 -14.87 -4.06
C GLU A 92 16.46 -13.62 -4.82
N ARG A 93 15.54 -13.00 -5.58
CA ARG A 93 15.81 -11.77 -6.35
C ARG A 93 16.21 -10.58 -5.47
N TYR A 94 15.69 -10.52 -4.24
CA TYR A 94 15.94 -9.46 -3.27
C TYR A 94 16.81 -9.96 -2.09
N ALA A 95 17.58 -11.04 -2.28
CA ALA A 95 18.41 -11.64 -1.21
C ALA A 95 19.53 -10.71 -0.67
N ASP A 96 19.92 -9.70 -1.45
CA ASP A 96 20.89 -8.68 -1.06
C ASP A 96 20.27 -7.47 -0.33
N PHE A 97 18.94 -7.49 -0.13
CA PHE A 97 18.24 -6.49 0.66
C PHE A 97 18.27 -6.88 2.14
N ARG A 98 18.47 -5.87 3.00
CA ARG A 98 18.54 -6.08 4.46
C ARG A 98 17.23 -6.65 5.02
N THR A 99 16.10 -6.19 4.48
CA THR A 99 14.77 -6.53 4.95
C THR A 99 13.81 -6.71 3.78
N ILE A 100 12.96 -7.73 3.84
CA ILE A 100 11.82 -7.93 2.96
C ILE A 100 10.56 -7.88 3.83
N LYS A 101 9.57 -7.04 3.46
CA LYS A 101 8.30 -6.92 4.16
C LYS A 101 7.12 -7.20 3.23
N LEU A 102 5.99 -7.51 3.84
CA LEU A 102 4.68 -7.65 3.19
C LEU A 102 3.55 -7.47 4.20
N ASP A 103 2.35 -7.20 3.72
CA ASP A 103 1.12 -7.22 4.52
C ASP A 103 0.27 -8.43 4.10
N ALA A 104 0.24 -9.45 4.95
CA ALA A 104 -0.38 -10.73 4.70
C ALA A 104 -1.89 -10.72 4.97
N SER A 105 -2.68 -11.29 4.08
CA SER A 105 -4.03 -11.73 4.43
C SER A 105 -4.00 -12.92 5.39
N ALA A 106 -5.11 -13.21 6.07
CA ALA A 106 -5.23 -14.38 6.94
C ALA A 106 -4.89 -15.70 6.21
N MET A 107 -5.18 -15.79 4.90
CA MET A 107 -4.85 -16.96 4.07
C MET A 107 -3.36 -17.01 3.71
N GLY A 108 -2.71 -15.86 3.50
CA GLY A 108 -1.30 -15.80 3.11
C GLY A 108 -0.33 -16.00 4.26
N ALA A 109 -0.66 -15.51 5.47
CA ALA A 109 0.24 -15.53 6.62
C ALA A 109 0.85 -16.92 6.93
N PRO A 110 0.09 -18.05 6.91
CA PRO A 110 0.69 -19.36 7.14
C PRO A 110 1.72 -19.77 6.08
N VAL A 111 1.55 -19.34 4.83
CA VAL A 111 2.51 -19.60 3.74
C VAL A 111 3.80 -18.82 3.99
N TYR A 112 3.69 -17.54 4.36
CA TYR A 112 4.84 -16.67 4.55
C TYR A 112 5.65 -17.05 5.80
N ARG A 113 5.00 -17.50 6.89
CA ARG A 113 5.72 -18.05 8.06
C ARG A 113 6.58 -19.26 7.68
N LYS A 114 6.10 -20.15 6.79
CA LYS A 114 6.89 -21.28 6.28
C LYS A 114 8.08 -20.84 5.42
N LEU A 115 8.06 -19.63 4.87
CA LEU A 115 9.15 -19.01 4.13
C LEU A 115 10.12 -18.19 5.01
N GLY A 116 9.92 -18.21 6.35
CA GLY A 116 10.76 -17.54 7.31
C GLY A 116 10.35 -16.13 7.71
N PHE A 117 9.22 -15.64 7.19
CA PHE A 117 8.67 -14.35 7.64
C PHE A 117 8.18 -14.44 9.09
N ARG A 118 8.45 -13.39 9.86
CA ARG A 118 8.00 -13.23 11.25
C ARG A 118 6.90 -12.19 11.32
N ASP A 119 5.94 -12.42 12.20
CA ASP A 119 4.85 -11.49 12.48
C ASP A 119 5.42 -10.20 13.10
N GLU A 120 4.94 -9.03 12.67
CA GLU A 120 5.37 -7.72 13.18
C GLU A 120 4.20 -6.99 13.88
N ARG A 121 3.16 -6.64 13.13
CA ARG A 121 1.97 -5.93 13.64
C ARG A 121 0.78 -6.13 12.71
N ARG A 122 -0.40 -5.70 13.15
CA ARG A 122 -1.58 -5.64 12.30
C ARG A 122 -1.71 -4.28 11.62
N ILE A 123 -2.28 -4.31 10.44
CA ILE A 123 -2.75 -3.13 9.70
C ILE A 123 -4.26 -3.28 9.55
N ILE A 124 -5.00 -2.36 10.11
CA ILE A 124 -6.47 -2.39 10.14
C ILE A 124 -7.01 -1.63 8.94
N ARG A 125 -7.78 -2.28 8.08
CA ARG A 125 -8.49 -1.64 6.98
C ARG A 125 -9.83 -1.13 7.44
N LEU A 126 -10.02 0.19 7.33
CA LEU A 126 -11.29 0.86 7.53
C LEU A 126 -11.83 1.38 6.21
N SER A 127 -13.16 1.43 6.07
CA SER A 127 -13.84 2.08 4.94
C SER A 127 -14.95 3.02 5.39
N LEU A 128 -15.23 4.03 4.57
CA LEU A 128 -16.35 4.94 4.72
C LEU A 128 -17.08 5.06 3.39
N LYS A 129 -18.41 4.88 3.43
CA LYS A 129 -19.30 4.94 2.26
C LYS A 129 -20.25 6.14 2.25
N GLN A 130 -20.18 6.95 3.31
CA GLN A 130 -21.06 8.10 3.49
C GLN A 130 -20.25 9.39 3.61
N PRO A 131 -20.80 10.56 3.27
CA PRO A 131 -20.11 11.84 3.42
C PRO A 131 -19.75 12.14 4.88
N LEU A 132 -18.56 12.74 5.08
CA LEU A 132 -18.15 13.27 6.36
C LEU A 132 -18.74 14.68 6.56
N ALA A 133 -19.21 14.94 7.78
CA ALA A 133 -19.62 16.30 8.15
C ALA A 133 -18.39 17.23 8.13
N PRO A 134 -18.56 18.51 7.71
CA PRO A 134 -17.55 19.55 7.85
C PRO A 134 -17.10 19.70 9.31
N ALA A 135 -15.84 20.04 9.51
CA ALA A 135 -15.29 20.35 10.83
C ALA A 135 -14.36 21.56 10.73
N PRO A 136 -14.11 22.28 11.84
CA PRO A 136 -13.12 23.33 11.88
C PRO A 136 -11.73 22.84 11.45
N GLU A 137 -11.02 23.66 10.69
CA GLU A 137 -9.67 23.39 10.21
C GLU A 137 -8.66 24.20 11.00
N ARG A 138 -7.56 23.57 11.40
CA ARG A 138 -6.41 24.20 12.07
C ARG A 138 -5.28 24.45 11.08
N LEU A 139 -5.23 23.64 10.00
CA LEU A 139 -4.16 23.66 9.02
C LEU A 139 -4.62 24.38 7.75
N LYS A 140 -3.68 25.02 7.08
CA LYS A 140 -3.90 25.54 5.73
C LYS A 140 -3.61 24.44 4.72
N TRP A 141 -4.65 23.99 4.01
CA TRP A 141 -4.57 22.91 3.05
C TRP A 141 -4.37 23.39 1.62
N GLU A 142 -3.50 22.71 0.89
CA GLU A 142 -3.23 22.96 -0.51
C GLU A 142 -3.04 21.64 -1.29
N ALA A 143 -3.24 21.70 -2.61
CA ALA A 143 -2.93 20.57 -3.48
C ALA A 143 -1.41 20.36 -3.49
N MET A 144 -0.97 19.11 -3.33
CA MET A 144 0.45 18.76 -3.39
C MET A 144 0.98 18.95 -4.80
N THR A 145 2.13 19.60 -4.93
CA THR A 145 2.85 19.76 -6.20
C THR A 145 4.18 19.02 -6.17
N VAL A 146 4.78 18.80 -7.33
CA VAL A 146 6.11 18.17 -7.45
C VAL A 146 7.18 18.95 -6.68
N ALA A 147 7.07 20.29 -6.63
CA ALA A 147 8.00 21.14 -5.88
C ALA A 147 7.98 20.92 -4.35
N MET A 148 6.86 20.41 -3.81
CA MET A 148 6.70 20.11 -2.38
C MET A 148 7.23 18.72 -2.00
N LEU A 149 7.47 17.83 -2.97
CA LEU A 149 7.89 16.46 -2.71
C LEU A 149 9.15 16.35 -1.85
N PRO A 150 10.22 17.16 -2.02
CA PRO A 150 11.39 17.07 -1.15
C PRO A 150 11.06 17.30 0.32
N GLU A 151 10.17 18.26 0.64
CA GLU A 151 9.74 18.55 2.02
C GLU A 151 8.90 17.41 2.60
N VAL A 152 7.93 16.88 1.83
CA VAL A 152 7.04 15.79 2.25
C VAL A 152 7.82 14.48 2.42
N ILE A 153 8.72 14.15 1.49
CA ILE A 153 9.58 12.97 1.57
C ILE A 153 10.54 13.09 2.76
N GLY A 154 11.10 14.28 2.99
CA GLY A 154 11.94 14.56 4.16
C GLY A 154 11.18 14.42 5.47
N PHE A 155 9.92 14.83 5.51
CA PHE A 155 9.03 14.60 6.65
C PHE A 155 8.84 13.09 6.90
N GLU A 156 8.53 12.28 5.87
CA GLU A 156 8.42 10.82 6.00
C GLU A 156 9.75 10.20 6.45
N ALA A 157 10.85 10.51 5.75
CA ALA A 157 12.16 9.94 6.04
C ALA A 157 12.65 10.27 7.46
N GLY A 158 12.23 11.41 8.01
CA GLY A 158 12.52 11.82 9.38
C GLY A 158 11.95 10.90 10.45
N PHE A 159 10.97 10.05 10.11
CA PHE A 159 10.39 9.08 11.04
C PHE A 159 10.42 7.63 10.56
N THR A 160 10.44 7.36 9.27
CA THR A 160 10.63 5.99 8.75
C THR A 160 12.09 5.61 8.59
N GLY A 161 12.99 6.60 8.63
CA GLY A 161 14.41 6.40 8.37
C GLY A 161 14.73 6.07 6.92
N MET A 162 13.77 6.20 5.99
CA MET A 162 13.93 5.91 4.58
C MET A 162 13.09 6.82 3.69
N ALA A 163 13.67 7.29 2.59
CA ALA A 163 12.96 8.00 1.55
C ALA A 163 12.52 7.05 0.43
N ARG A 164 11.31 7.26 -0.09
CA ARG A 164 10.74 6.49 -1.21
C ARG A 164 10.31 7.41 -2.35
N PRO A 165 11.23 8.26 -2.90
CA PRO A 165 10.86 9.36 -3.79
C PRO A 165 10.17 8.91 -5.07
N GLU A 166 10.52 7.74 -5.62
CA GLU A 166 9.90 7.19 -6.84
C GLU A 166 8.43 6.88 -6.61
N LEU A 167 8.08 6.34 -5.44
CA LEU A 167 6.71 6.01 -5.05
C LEU A 167 5.85 7.28 -4.99
N TYR A 168 6.37 8.34 -4.34
CA TYR A 168 5.68 9.63 -4.24
C TYR A 168 5.48 10.28 -5.60
N ARG A 169 6.52 10.32 -6.43
CA ARG A 169 6.44 10.88 -7.80
C ARG A 169 5.43 10.12 -8.64
N PHE A 170 5.45 8.79 -8.56
CA PHE A 170 4.54 7.95 -9.30
C PHE A 170 3.07 8.23 -8.93
N TYR A 171 2.74 8.22 -7.64
CA TYR A 171 1.36 8.47 -7.19
C TYR A 171 0.90 9.89 -7.51
N LEU A 172 1.76 10.89 -7.30
CA LEU A 172 1.43 12.27 -7.64
C LEU A 172 1.18 12.45 -9.14
N ALA A 173 1.95 11.76 -9.99
CA ALA A 173 1.76 11.80 -11.44
C ALA A 173 0.51 11.03 -11.90
N ALA A 174 0.23 9.87 -11.28
CA ALA A 174 -0.93 9.05 -11.62
C ALA A 174 -2.26 9.65 -11.12
N TYR A 175 -2.22 10.33 -9.95
CA TYR A 175 -3.40 10.83 -9.26
C TYR A 175 -3.21 12.25 -8.70
N PRO A 176 -2.89 13.26 -9.53
CA PRO A 176 -2.50 14.60 -9.06
C PRO A 176 -3.60 15.30 -8.24
N GLY A 177 -4.87 14.96 -8.49
CA GLY A 177 -6.01 15.48 -7.74
C GLY A 177 -6.15 14.95 -6.33
N LEU A 178 -5.47 13.85 -5.95
CA LEU A 178 -5.67 13.13 -4.69
C LEU A 178 -4.59 13.39 -3.63
N ALA A 179 -3.63 14.25 -3.89
CA ALA A 179 -2.56 14.56 -2.96
C ALA A 179 -2.78 15.93 -2.29
N ARG A 180 -2.61 15.99 -0.96
CA ARG A 180 -2.80 17.21 -0.16
C ARG A 180 -1.66 17.40 0.83
N VAL A 181 -1.36 18.68 1.12
CA VAL A 181 -0.43 19.09 2.18
C VAL A 181 -1.15 20.08 3.08
N GLY A 182 -1.10 19.82 4.39
CA GLY A 182 -1.59 20.72 5.44
C GLY A 182 -0.43 21.39 6.15
N ARG A 183 -0.43 22.72 6.22
CA ARG A 183 0.60 23.52 6.87
C ARG A 183 0.08 24.15 8.14
N ASP A 184 0.95 24.22 9.16
CA ASP A 184 0.68 24.94 10.40
C ASP A 184 0.77 26.47 10.21
N ALA A 185 0.53 27.21 11.28
CA ALA A 185 0.61 28.68 11.27
C ALA A 185 2.01 29.23 10.96
N ALA A 186 3.07 28.43 11.15
CA ALA A 186 4.44 28.77 10.78
C ALA A 186 4.80 28.40 9.33
N GLY A 187 3.85 27.82 8.58
CA GLY A 187 4.03 27.38 7.20
C GLY A 187 4.73 26.03 7.04
N LYS A 188 4.97 25.30 8.13
CA LYS A 188 5.61 23.98 8.11
C LYS A 188 4.59 22.88 7.78
N VAL A 189 5.03 21.83 7.10
CA VAL A 189 4.21 20.64 6.87
C VAL A 189 3.84 20.01 8.22
N ALA A 190 2.56 19.94 8.50
CA ALA A 190 1.99 19.32 9.71
C ALA A 190 1.22 18.04 9.39
N ALA A 191 0.68 17.92 8.17
CA ALA A 191 0.10 16.69 7.67
C ALA A 191 0.19 16.63 6.14
N TRP A 192 0.14 15.44 5.60
CA TRP A 192 0.03 15.21 4.16
C TRP A 192 -0.68 13.89 3.90
N THR A 193 -1.30 13.80 2.74
CA THR A 193 -1.85 12.56 2.25
C THR A 193 -1.62 12.44 0.75
N LEU A 194 -1.29 11.23 0.33
CA LEU A 194 -1.43 10.79 -1.04
C LEU A 194 -2.67 9.92 -1.16
N GLY A 195 -3.14 9.72 -2.38
CA GLY A 195 -4.23 8.81 -2.60
C GLY A 195 -4.13 8.19 -3.97
N ARG A 196 -4.88 7.13 -4.15
CA ARG A 196 -5.10 6.51 -5.45
C ARG A 196 -6.56 6.17 -5.65
N ASP A 197 -7.03 6.21 -6.88
CA ASP A 197 -8.31 5.63 -7.20
C ASP A 197 -8.23 4.10 -7.10
N GLY A 198 -9.36 3.48 -6.94
CA GLY A 198 -9.50 2.05 -6.92
C GLY A 198 -10.83 1.65 -7.54
N ARG A 199 -10.94 0.39 -7.88
CA ARG A 199 -12.12 -0.16 -8.53
C ARG A 199 -13.38 -0.10 -7.63
N ILE A 200 -13.19 -0.18 -6.31
CA ILE A 200 -14.28 -0.23 -5.30
C ILE A 200 -14.21 0.97 -4.37
N PHE A 201 -13.01 1.29 -3.89
CA PHE A 201 -12.76 2.36 -2.93
C PHE A 201 -11.62 3.23 -3.41
N ARG A 202 -11.70 4.52 -3.18
CA ARG A 202 -10.53 5.39 -3.25
C ARG A 202 -9.67 5.16 -2.01
N GLN A 203 -8.40 4.84 -2.19
CA GLN A 203 -7.46 4.63 -1.09
C GLN A 203 -6.91 5.99 -0.62
N ALA A 204 -7.14 6.33 0.65
CA ALA A 204 -6.53 7.47 1.33
C ALA A 204 -5.27 6.97 2.06
N GLY A 205 -4.14 7.02 1.39
CA GLY A 205 -2.85 6.54 1.91
C GLY A 205 -1.76 6.69 0.85
N ALA A 206 -0.48 6.94 1.23
CA ALA A 206 -0.06 7.10 2.63
C ALA A 206 -0.54 8.45 3.23
N LEU A 207 -0.60 8.48 4.56
CA LEU A 207 -0.94 9.65 5.33
C LEU A 207 0.06 9.79 6.50
N GLY A 208 0.71 10.94 6.56
CA GLY A 208 1.57 11.33 7.67
C GLY A 208 1.08 12.60 8.34
N ALA A 209 1.21 12.70 9.66
CA ALA A 209 0.80 13.87 10.42
C ALA A 209 1.59 14.03 11.73
N VAL A 210 1.63 15.23 12.26
CA VAL A 210 2.29 15.53 13.55
C VAL A 210 1.49 15.05 14.75
N ASP A 211 0.15 15.00 14.63
CA ASP A 211 -0.78 14.55 15.67
C ASP A 211 -2.10 13.99 15.07
N ASP A 212 -2.92 13.36 15.92
CA ASP A 212 -4.18 12.74 15.53
C ASP A 212 -5.16 13.76 14.92
N ALA A 213 -5.21 14.98 15.43
CA ALA A 213 -6.10 16.00 14.91
C ALA A 213 -5.71 16.46 13.50
N ALA A 214 -4.41 16.59 13.21
CA ALA A 214 -3.91 16.86 11.86
C ALA A 214 -4.18 15.70 10.90
N ALA A 215 -4.08 14.46 11.38
CA ALA A 215 -4.42 13.29 10.61
C ALA A 215 -5.92 13.23 10.27
N LEU A 216 -6.80 13.54 11.21
CA LEU A 216 -8.25 13.63 10.97
C LEU A 216 -8.61 14.73 9.96
N GLU A 217 -7.94 15.88 10.03
CA GLU A 217 -8.11 16.92 9.02
C GLU A 217 -7.68 16.41 7.63
N ALA A 218 -6.54 15.69 7.54
CA ALA A 218 -6.08 15.12 6.28
C ALA A 218 -7.11 14.14 5.68
N VAL A 219 -7.72 13.27 6.49
CA VAL A 219 -8.78 12.36 6.05
C VAL A 219 -9.99 13.13 5.53
N ARG A 220 -10.42 14.20 6.23
CA ARG A 220 -11.55 15.04 5.81
C ARG A 220 -11.27 15.76 4.50
N HIS A 221 -10.09 16.34 4.36
CA HIS A 221 -9.66 17.00 3.12
C HIS A 221 -9.55 16.04 1.95
N PHE A 222 -9.04 14.83 2.19
CA PHE A 222 -9.01 13.80 1.16
C PHE A 222 -10.43 13.39 0.72
N HIS A 223 -11.31 13.14 1.69
CA HIS A 223 -12.71 12.77 1.40
C HIS A 223 -13.46 13.90 0.69
N ALA A 224 -13.23 15.17 1.04
CA ALA A 224 -13.88 16.33 0.44
C ALA A 224 -13.56 16.53 -1.06
N ILE A 225 -12.51 15.89 -1.59
CA ILE A 225 -12.22 15.88 -3.04
C ILE A 225 -13.38 15.27 -3.84
N SER A 226 -14.02 14.23 -3.30
CA SER A 226 -15.18 13.56 -3.90
C SER A 226 -16.02 12.91 -2.79
N PRO A 227 -16.92 13.66 -2.15
CA PRO A 227 -17.65 13.22 -0.96
C PRO A 227 -18.54 11.99 -1.17
N ASP A 228 -18.98 11.78 -2.41
CA ASP A 228 -19.84 10.64 -2.79
C ASP A 228 -19.04 9.36 -3.12
N THR A 229 -17.71 9.44 -3.08
CA THR A 229 -16.86 8.30 -3.38
C THR A 229 -16.47 7.59 -2.08
N ALA A 230 -16.74 6.29 -2.01
CA ALA A 230 -16.30 5.47 -0.87
C ALA A 230 -14.77 5.48 -0.75
N ILE A 231 -14.27 5.70 0.48
CA ILE A 231 -12.84 5.72 0.77
C ILE A 231 -12.45 4.58 1.70
N GLN A 232 -11.18 4.17 1.62
CA GLN A 232 -10.58 3.22 2.57
C GLN A 232 -9.21 3.70 3.03
N LEU A 233 -8.82 3.29 4.25
CA LEU A 233 -7.52 3.52 4.85
C LEU A 233 -6.98 2.22 5.43
N ASP A 234 -5.67 2.05 5.39
CA ASP A 234 -4.94 0.95 6.01
C ASP A 234 -4.07 1.51 7.15
N ILE A 235 -4.46 1.26 8.39
CA ILE A 235 -3.97 1.96 9.58
C ILE A 235 -3.24 0.99 10.50
N PRO A 236 -2.01 1.29 10.98
CA PRO A 236 -1.33 0.50 12.00
C PRO A 236 -2.19 0.37 13.27
N GLU A 237 -2.27 -0.85 13.82
CA GLU A 237 -3.14 -1.16 14.99
C GLU A 237 -2.82 -0.35 16.24
N ASP A 238 -1.59 0.14 16.37
CA ASP A 238 -1.14 0.96 17.51
C ASP A 238 -1.65 2.41 17.48
N ARG A 239 -2.32 2.82 16.39
CA ARG A 239 -3.03 4.10 16.28
C ARG A 239 -4.41 4.06 16.98
N THR A 240 -4.48 3.58 18.20
CA THR A 240 -5.73 3.27 18.89
C THR A 240 -6.67 4.47 19.03
N ALA A 241 -6.16 5.65 19.39
CA ALA A 241 -6.96 6.87 19.50
C ALA A 241 -7.51 7.30 18.13
N PHE A 242 -6.65 7.31 17.10
CA PHE A 242 -7.06 7.66 15.74
C PHE A 242 -8.08 6.67 15.16
N LEU A 243 -7.91 5.36 15.40
CA LEU A 243 -8.89 4.33 15.01
C LEU A 243 -10.24 4.56 15.69
N ALA A 244 -10.25 4.93 16.99
CA ALA A 244 -11.48 5.23 17.72
C ALA A 244 -12.21 6.44 17.16
N GLU A 245 -11.47 7.53 16.84
CA GLU A 245 -12.02 8.73 16.21
C GLU A 245 -12.62 8.45 14.82
N LEU A 246 -11.93 7.68 13.98
CA LEU A 246 -12.46 7.29 12.67
C LEU A 246 -13.72 6.43 12.81
N THR A 247 -13.76 5.53 13.79
CA THR A 247 -14.95 4.73 14.07
C THR A 247 -16.12 5.62 14.51
N ALA A 248 -15.87 6.62 15.35
CA ALA A 248 -16.87 7.62 15.75
C ALA A 248 -17.37 8.47 14.56
N LEU A 249 -16.54 8.66 13.52
CA LEU A 249 -16.91 9.31 12.26
C LEU A 249 -17.69 8.39 11.30
N GLY A 250 -17.91 7.13 11.67
CA GLY A 250 -18.70 6.18 10.88
C GLY A 250 -17.88 5.24 9.99
N PHE A 251 -16.56 5.26 10.08
CA PHE A 251 -15.75 4.25 9.42
C PHE A 251 -16.02 2.87 9.98
N GLN A 252 -16.05 1.88 9.10
CA GLN A 252 -16.27 0.47 9.43
C GLN A 252 -15.00 -0.34 9.18
N THR A 253 -14.68 -1.25 10.11
CA THR A 253 -13.60 -2.21 9.89
C THR A 253 -14.00 -3.23 8.83
N GLU A 254 -13.24 -3.33 7.75
CA GLU A 254 -13.44 -4.30 6.67
C GLU A 254 -12.68 -5.60 6.95
N ARG A 255 -11.42 -5.48 7.31
CA ARG A 255 -10.51 -6.59 7.63
C ARG A 255 -9.20 -6.07 8.20
N ASP A 256 -8.33 -6.98 8.59
CA ASP A 256 -6.94 -6.69 8.93
C ASP A 256 -5.96 -7.43 7.99
N PHE A 257 -4.74 -6.93 7.98
CA PHE A 257 -3.57 -7.59 7.41
C PHE A 257 -2.55 -7.78 8.52
N LEU A 258 -1.74 -8.82 8.40
CA LEU A 258 -0.60 -9.03 9.27
C LEU A 258 0.67 -8.57 8.55
N ARG A 259 1.29 -7.49 9.01
CA ARG A 259 2.60 -7.09 8.55
C ARG A 259 3.61 -8.12 8.97
N MET A 260 4.44 -8.56 8.04
CA MET A 260 5.45 -9.58 8.28
C MET A 260 6.79 -9.18 7.70
N THR A 261 7.86 -9.63 8.34
CA THR A 261 9.25 -9.26 8.03
C THR A 261 10.12 -10.50 7.86
N LEU A 262 10.95 -10.50 6.82
CA LEU A 262 12.04 -11.44 6.59
C LEU A 262 13.38 -10.67 6.57
N GLY A 263 14.42 -11.21 7.20
CA GLY A 263 15.72 -10.54 7.35
C GLY A 263 15.81 -9.74 8.64
N GLU A 264 16.67 -8.72 8.65
CA GLU A 264 16.83 -7.82 9.79
C GLU A 264 15.72 -6.78 9.83
N ASP A 265 15.45 -6.25 11.01
CA ASP A 265 14.58 -5.09 11.11
C ASP A 265 15.32 -3.84 10.61
N CYS A 266 14.79 -3.16 9.61
CA CYS A 266 15.42 -1.98 9.03
C CYS A 266 15.04 -0.67 9.73
N GLY A 267 14.47 -0.74 10.92
CA GLY A 267 14.04 0.39 11.72
C GLY A 267 12.54 0.41 11.94
N ASP A 268 12.14 1.26 12.84
CA ASP A 268 10.77 1.35 13.30
C ASP A 268 9.89 2.13 12.29
N TRP A 269 9.27 1.37 11.36
CA TRP A 269 8.18 1.87 10.52
C TRP A 269 6.95 2.28 11.35
N SER A 270 7.05 2.15 12.68
CA SER A 270 6.01 2.45 13.66
C SER A 270 6.07 3.87 14.19
N ASP A 271 6.88 4.74 13.62
CA ASP A 271 6.89 6.12 14.10
C ASP A 271 5.45 6.65 14.19
N ARG A 272 5.20 7.32 15.30
CA ARG A 272 3.90 7.87 15.66
C ARG A 272 3.32 8.89 14.67
N ARG A 273 3.98 9.14 13.53
CA ARG A 273 3.55 10.08 12.47
C ARG A 273 3.03 9.41 11.20
N THR A 274 3.14 8.08 11.06
CA THR A 274 2.45 7.33 10.01
C THR A 274 1.06 6.95 10.48
N TYR A 275 0.04 7.52 9.86
CA TYR A 275 -1.36 7.29 10.19
C TYR A 275 -2.06 6.33 9.24
N ALA A 276 -1.71 6.34 7.97
CA ALA A 276 -2.12 5.32 7.04
C ALA A 276 -0.98 4.98 6.09
N VAL A 277 -0.90 3.72 5.68
CA VAL A 277 0.10 3.22 4.72
C VAL A 277 -0.42 3.36 3.28
N PHE A 278 0.48 3.22 2.28
CA PHE A 278 0.09 3.29 0.86
C PHE A 278 -0.91 2.21 0.46
N GLY A 279 -0.90 1.10 1.18
CA GLY A 279 -1.70 -0.07 0.96
C GLY A 279 -0.88 -1.33 1.23
N PRO A 280 -1.51 -2.52 1.29
CA PRO A 280 -0.81 -3.76 1.64
C PRO A 280 0.24 -4.15 0.60
N GLU A 281 0.17 -3.59 -0.60
CA GLU A 281 1.12 -3.87 -1.69
C GLU A 281 2.46 -3.13 -1.53
N MET A 282 2.50 -2.02 -0.77
CA MET A 282 3.65 -1.09 -0.76
C MET A 282 4.02 -0.55 0.63
N GLY A 283 3.23 -0.88 1.67
CA GLY A 283 3.46 -0.52 3.06
C GLY A 283 3.31 0.92 3.48
#